data_c87b70399f19199a48510e12feb7b2a8
#
_entry.id   c87b70399f19199a48510e12feb7b2a8
#
_cell.length_a   1.000
_cell.length_b   1.000
_cell.length_c   1.000
_cell.angle_alpha   90.00
_cell.angle_beta   90.00
_cell.angle_gamma   90.00
#
_symmetry.space_group_name_H-M   'P 1'
#
loop_
_entity.id
_entity.type
_entity.pdbx_description
1 polymer ?
#
loop_
_entity_poly.entity_id
_entity_poly.type
_entity_poly.pdbx_seq_one_letter_code
_entity_poly.pdbx_strand_id
1 'polypeptide(L)'
;PDSGTSSGSRQTLISGEAVKKVSEKFKAELDKVSDIKELNGKEFLHEYFDPTDPLNSDKENPVSHIAYGFSTNVVILNDDGTVRKVFAATDAGKVINPKAIEGQLEGGIIMGLGYALTEDFKLDKSKVKAKYGTLGLWRAPMIPEIETVFVQKKDEDLLDRAFGAKGVGEIATIPVAPAVQGAYYRLDHVLRRDFPMKETAYSKPKKNFNEKN
;
A
#
# COMPACT_ATOMS: atom_id res chain seq x y z
N PRO A 1 -1.80 12.61 -22.70
CA PRO A 1 -0.94 13.27 -21.73
C PRO A 1 -0.02 12.27 -21.06
N ASP A 2 1.22 12.64 -20.81
CA ASP A 2 2.19 11.83 -20.08
C ASP A 2 2.02 12.11 -18.59
N SER A 3 1.75 11.09 -17.81
CA SER A 3 1.67 11.17 -16.34
C SER A 3 2.97 10.75 -15.64
N GLY A 4 4.00 10.44 -16.42
CA GLY A 4 5.25 9.90 -15.92
C GLY A 4 5.11 8.53 -15.28
N THR A 5 6.18 8.04 -14.66
CA THR A 5 6.20 6.74 -13.99
C THR A 5 5.35 6.78 -12.72
N SER A 6 4.44 5.81 -12.58
CA SER A 6 3.74 5.56 -11.31
C SER A 6 4.69 4.84 -10.35
N SER A 7 5.30 5.58 -9.43
CA SER A 7 6.29 5.11 -8.47
C SER A 7 6.13 5.85 -7.14
N GLY A 8 6.48 5.21 -6.02
CA GLY A 8 6.32 5.79 -4.69
C GLY A 8 4.87 6.13 -4.33
N SER A 9 3.91 5.46 -4.97
CA SER A 9 2.45 5.64 -4.77
C SER A 9 1.97 7.09 -5.02
N ARG A 10 2.68 7.85 -5.84
CA ARG A 10 2.47 9.29 -6.03
C ARG A 10 1.30 9.66 -6.95
N GLN A 11 0.64 8.70 -7.59
CA GLN A 11 -0.32 8.97 -8.67
C GLN A 11 -1.50 9.84 -8.22
N THR A 12 -2.10 9.53 -7.07
CA THR A 12 -3.21 10.34 -6.52
C THR A 12 -2.76 11.78 -6.27
N LEU A 13 -1.54 11.98 -5.80
CA LEU A 13 -1.03 13.31 -5.47
C LEU A 13 -0.67 14.10 -6.75
N ILE A 14 0.12 13.54 -7.65
CA ILE A 14 0.61 14.25 -8.84
C ILE A 14 -0.51 14.42 -9.88
N SER A 15 -1.12 13.32 -10.31
CA SER A 15 -2.20 13.37 -11.30
C SER A 15 -3.46 14.01 -10.71
N GLY A 16 -3.74 13.78 -9.44
CA GLY A 16 -4.86 14.40 -8.73
C GLY A 16 -4.73 15.93 -8.67
N GLU A 17 -3.56 16.47 -8.38
CA GLU A 17 -3.34 17.92 -8.40
C GLU A 17 -3.45 18.50 -9.80
N ALA A 18 -2.91 17.81 -10.82
CA ALA A 18 -3.08 18.24 -12.21
C ALA A 18 -4.56 18.33 -12.61
N VAL A 19 -5.37 17.31 -12.25
CA VAL A 19 -6.82 17.29 -12.49
C VAL A 19 -7.52 18.40 -11.71
N LYS A 20 -7.18 18.61 -10.44
CA LYS A 20 -7.71 19.70 -9.62
C LYS A 20 -7.48 21.05 -10.31
N LYS A 21 -6.24 21.34 -10.67
CA LYS A 21 -5.86 22.62 -11.28
C LYS A 21 -6.51 22.86 -12.65
N VAL A 22 -6.62 21.85 -13.50
CA VAL A 22 -7.32 22.02 -14.78
C VAL A 22 -8.83 22.18 -14.58
N SER A 23 -9.42 21.52 -13.59
CA SER A 23 -10.84 21.66 -13.23
C SER A 23 -11.16 23.04 -12.68
N GLU A 24 -10.26 23.63 -11.87
CA GLU A 24 -10.38 25.02 -11.39
C GLU A 24 -10.39 26.00 -12.56
N LYS A 25 -9.51 25.81 -13.57
CA LYS A 25 -9.51 26.63 -14.79
C LYS A 25 -10.81 26.49 -15.58
N PHE A 26 -11.28 25.26 -15.78
CA PHE A 26 -12.55 24.99 -16.45
C PHE A 26 -13.71 25.64 -15.72
N LYS A 27 -13.79 25.48 -14.40
CA LYS A 27 -14.85 26.08 -13.59
C LYS A 27 -14.86 27.61 -13.70
N ALA A 28 -13.69 28.23 -13.65
CA ALA A 28 -13.59 29.69 -13.78
C ALA A 28 -14.11 30.22 -15.13
N GLU A 29 -14.02 29.43 -16.19
CA GLU A 29 -14.61 29.79 -17.50
C GLU A 29 -16.09 29.43 -17.56
N LEU A 30 -16.50 28.32 -16.95
CA LEU A 30 -17.89 27.92 -16.87
C LEU A 30 -18.74 28.95 -16.11
N ASP A 31 -18.21 29.55 -15.03
CA ASP A 31 -18.88 30.55 -14.24
C ASP A 31 -19.09 31.91 -14.99
N LYS A 32 -18.47 32.09 -16.16
CA LYS A 32 -18.60 33.29 -17.00
C LYS A 32 -19.63 33.17 -18.11
N VAL A 33 -20.11 31.95 -18.42
CA VAL A 33 -21.02 31.69 -19.51
C VAL A 33 -22.39 31.26 -18.99
N SER A 34 -23.42 31.57 -19.81
CA SER A 34 -24.79 31.20 -19.47
C SER A 34 -25.16 29.79 -19.92
N ASP A 35 -24.53 29.30 -20.99
CA ASP A 35 -24.70 27.92 -21.51
C ASP A 35 -23.30 27.30 -21.70
N ILE A 36 -23.13 26.08 -21.13
CA ILE A 36 -21.89 25.30 -21.28
C ILE A 36 -21.49 25.10 -22.77
N LYS A 37 -22.45 25.15 -23.69
CA LYS A 37 -22.20 25.05 -25.13
C LYS A 37 -21.29 26.15 -25.65
N GLU A 38 -21.23 27.32 -24.98
CA GLU A 38 -20.32 28.43 -25.34
C GLU A 38 -18.84 28.05 -25.14
N LEU A 39 -18.58 27.00 -24.38
CA LEU A 39 -17.25 26.41 -24.17
C LEU A 39 -16.91 25.31 -25.18
N ASN A 40 -17.80 24.99 -26.11
CA ASN A 40 -17.58 23.93 -27.09
C ASN A 40 -16.33 24.24 -27.94
N GLY A 41 -15.42 23.27 -28.07
CA GLY A 41 -14.15 23.40 -28.78
C GLY A 41 -13.05 24.11 -28.00
N LYS A 42 -13.29 24.60 -26.77
CA LYS A 42 -12.23 25.09 -25.90
C LYS A 42 -11.50 23.93 -25.25
N GLU A 43 -10.17 24.05 -25.21
CA GLU A 43 -9.31 23.08 -24.52
C GLU A 43 -8.78 23.68 -23.23
N PHE A 44 -8.75 22.84 -22.17
CA PHE A 44 -8.18 23.20 -20.88
C PHE A 44 -7.02 22.28 -20.58
N LEU A 45 -5.86 22.85 -20.31
CA LEU A 45 -4.63 22.14 -20.04
C LEU A 45 -3.97 22.66 -18.76
N HIS A 46 -3.43 21.74 -17.98
CA HIS A 46 -2.53 22.05 -16.88
C HIS A 46 -1.48 20.95 -16.73
N GLU A 47 -0.23 21.37 -16.73
CA GLU A 47 0.89 20.51 -16.35
C GLU A 47 1.22 20.79 -14.89
N TYR A 48 1.30 19.73 -14.09
CA TYR A 48 1.71 19.82 -12.70
C TYR A 48 3.05 19.11 -12.49
N PHE A 49 3.97 19.82 -11.91
CA PHE A 49 5.28 19.32 -11.53
C PHE A 49 5.60 19.72 -10.09
N ASP A 50 6.02 18.75 -9.29
CA ASP A 50 6.48 18.98 -7.92
C ASP A 50 7.95 18.53 -7.83
N PRO A 51 8.90 19.48 -7.70
CA PRO A 51 10.31 19.18 -7.74
C PRO A 51 10.73 18.38 -6.51
N THR A 52 11.53 17.34 -6.73
CA THR A 52 12.21 16.57 -5.68
C THR A 52 13.71 16.58 -5.93
N ASP A 53 14.48 16.37 -4.89
CA ASP A 53 15.92 16.27 -5.00
C ASP A 53 16.33 14.85 -5.41
N PRO A 54 17.37 14.70 -6.25
CA PRO A 54 17.89 13.39 -6.60
C PRO A 54 18.52 12.67 -5.38
N LEU A 55 18.60 11.33 -5.43
CA LEU A 55 19.15 10.51 -4.34
C LEU A 55 20.59 10.86 -3.97
N ASN A 56 21.37 11.43 -4.89
CA ASN A 56 22.75 11.85 -4.70
C ASN A 56 22.88 13.38 -4.60
N SER A 57 21.86 14.05 -4.11
CA SER A 57 21.88 15.49 -3.89
C SER A 57 22.92 15.86 -2.82
N ASP A 58 23.69 16.91 -3.10
CA ASP A 58 24.65 17.48 -2.13
C ASP A 58 24.00 18.40 -1.09
N LYS A 59 22.66 18.52 -1.10
CA LYS A 59 21.92 19.29 -0.09
C LYS A 59 22.00 18.61 1.26
N GLU A 60 22.17 19.40 2.32
CA GLU A 60 22.18 18.91 3.71
C GLU A 60 20.88 18.15 4.06
N ASN A 61 19.73 18.64 3.59
CA ASN A 61 18.43 18.03 3.82
C ASN A 61 17.67 17.86 2.48
N PRO A 62 18.02 16.83 1.68
CA PRO A 62 17.39 16.62 0.40
C PRO A 62 15.92 16.16 0.55
N VAL A 63 15.03 16.73 -0.24
CA VAL A 63 13.61 16.36 -0.30
C VAL A 63 13.42 15.37 -1.45
N SER A 64 13.48 14.07 -1.15
CA SER A 64 13.34 13.01 -2.16
C SER A 64 11.89 12.69 -2.49
N HIS A 65 10.95 13.01 -1.61
CA HIS A 65 9.52 12.75 -1.77
C HIS A 65 8.70 13.95 -1.28
N ILE A 66 7.56 14.18 -1.90
CA ILE A 66 6.67 15.32 -1.60
C ILE A 66 5.66 15.03 -0.49
N ALA A 67 5.45 13.76 -0.16
CA ALA A 67 4.58 13.34 0.93
C ALA A 67 5.11 12.06 1.57
N TYR A 68 4.94 11.98 2.89
CA TYR A 68 5.27 10.80 3.69
C TYR A 68 4.02 10.27 4.36
N GLY A 69 3.75 8.97 4.20
CA GLY A 69 2.70 8.26 4.92
C GLY A 69 3.28 7.50 6.11
N PHE A 70 2.42 7.21 7.09
CA PHE A 70 2.76 6.41 8.26
C PHE A 70 1.76 5.29 8.40
N SER A 71 2.21 4.09 8.73
CA SER A 71 1.33 2.96 9.00
C SER A 71 1.87 2.12 10.15
N THR A 72 0.96 1.64 10.97
CA THR A 72 1.26 0.75 12.09
C THR A 72 0.32 -0.45 12.04
N ASN A 73 0.89 -1.66 12.12
CA ASN A 73 0.11 -2.88 12.14
C ASN A 73 0.28 -3.61 13.48
N VAL A 74 -0.81 -4.21 13.93
CA VAL A 74 -0.83 -5.14 15.07
C VAL A 74 -1.38 -6.47 14.56
N VAL A 75 -0.60 -7.54 14.74
CA VAL A 75 -0.98 -8.90 14.38
C VAL A 75 -1.31 -9.69 15.63
N ILE A 76 -2.47 -10.33 15.63
CA ILE A 76 -2.93 -11.20 16.71
C ILE A 76 -2.92 -12.63 16.20
N LEU A 77 -2.24 -13.51 16.93
CA LEU A 77 -2.20 -14.95 16.66
C LEU A 77 -3.20 -15.69 17.54
N ASN A 78 -3.67 -16.83 17.05
CA ASN A 78 -4.28 -17.87 17.86
C ASN A 78 -3.19 -18.66 18.60
N ASP A 79 -3.57 -19.46 19.60
CA ASP A 79 -2.64 -20.28 20.39
C ASP A 79 -1.87 -21.30 19.56
N ASP A 80 -2.41 -21.71 18.41
CA ASP A 80 -1.75 -22.60 17.44
C ASP A 80 -0.77 -21.87 16.49
N GLY A 81 -0.63 -20.57 16.64
CA GLY A 81 0.23 -19.71 15.81
C GLY A 81 -0.39 -19.28 14.49
N THR A 82 -1.65 -19.59 14.20
CA THR A 82 -2.34 -19.03 13.03
C THR A 82 -2.71 -17.57 13.24
N VAL A 83 -2.70 -16.77 12.17
CA VAL A 83 -3.08 -15.34 12.24
C VAL A 83 -4.59 -15.24 12.41
N ARG A 84 -5.03 -14.68 13.52
CA ARG A 84 -6.44 -14.44 13.82
C ARG A 84 -6.93 -13.13 13.27
N LYS A 85 -6.18 -12.06 13.49
CA LYS A 85 -6.59 -10.71 13.13
C LYS A 85 -5.39 -9.81 12.88
N VAL A 86 -5.57 -8.87 11.95
CA VAL A 86 -4.63 -7.77 11.71
C VAL A 86 -5.36 -6.44 11.87
N PHE A 87 -4.82 -5.56 12.69
CA PHE A 87 -5.22 -4.16 12.76
C PHE A 87 -4.19 -3.31 12.00
N ALA A 88 -4.66 -2.39 11.18
CA ALA A 88 -3.80 -1.47 10.45
C ALA A 88 -4.30 -0.03 10.61
N ALA A 89 -3.49 0.81 11.25
CA ALA A 89 -3.72 2.24 11.33
C ALA A 89 -2.82 2.96 10.34
N THR A 90 -3.41 3.66 9.37
CA THR A 90 -2.68 4.25 8.24
C THR A 90 -3.03 5.71 8.04
N ASP A 91 -2.00 6.56 7.94
CA ASP A 91 -2.10 7.95 7.53
C ASP A 91 -2.12 8.05 6.00
N ALA A 92 -3.30 8.18 5.45
CA ALA A 92 -3.54 8.40 4.02
C ALA A 92 -3.73 9.89 3.67
N GLY A 93 -3.46 10.80 4.63
CA GLY A 93 -3.88 12.19 4.51
C GLY A 93 -5.41 12.28 4.44
N LYS A 94 -5.95 13.08 3.53
CA LYS A 94 -7.38 13.09 3.27
C LYS A 94 -7.82 11.85 2.50
N VAL A 95 -8.75 11.11 3.06
CA VAL A 95 -9.33 9.92 2.44
C VAL A 95 -10.30 10.34 1.33
N ILE A 96 -9.90 10.19 0.09
CA ILE A 96 -10.74 10.58 -1.07
C ILE A 96 -11.81 9.53 -1.36
N ASN A 97 -11.45 8.24 -1.30
CA ASN A 97 -12.37 7.13 -1.48
C ASN A 97 -12.11 6.08 -0.40
N PRO A 98 -12.90 6.06 0.68
CA PRO A 98 -12.68 5.14 1.80
C PRO A 98 -12.64 3.68 1.39
N LYS A 99 -13.60 3.22 0.57
CA LYS A 99 -13.66 1.81 0.13
C LYS A 99 -12.48 1.40 -0.75
N ALA A 100 -12.01 2.29 -1.60
CA ALA A 100 -10.84 2.01 -2.43
C ALA A 100 -9.56 1.91 -1.59
N ILE A 101 -9.40 2.78 -0.59
CA ILE A 101 -8.25 2.73 0.32
C ILE A 101 -8.32 1.50 1.22
N GLU A 102 -9.49 1.17 1.77
CA GLU A 102 -9.70 -0.03 2.57
C GLU A 102 -9.28 -1.28 1.79
N GLY A 103 -9.79 -1.47 0.57
CA GLY A 103 -9.40 -2.60 -0.27
C GLY A 103 -7.91 -2.62 -0.64
N GLN A 104 -7.27 -1.45 -0.81
CA GLN A 104 -5.83 -1.36 -1.03
C GLN A 104 -5.03 -1.79 0.21
N LEU A 105 -5.45 -1.38 1.39
CA LEU A 105 -4.82 -1.77 2.65
C LEU A 105 -4.97 -3.27 2.90
N GLU A 106 -6.17 -3.82 2.76
CA GLU A 106 -6.44 -5.25 2.91
C GLU A 106 -5.59 -6.09 1.94
N GLY A 107 -5.57 -5.71 0.65
CA GLY A 107 -4.76 -6.37 -0.37
C GLY A 107 -3.26 -6.34 -0.04
N GLY A 108 -2.74 -5.20 0.39
CA GLY A 108 -1.34 -5.04 0.78
C GLY A 108 -0.99 -5.84 2.04
N ILE A 109 -1.90 -5.92 3.02
CA ILE A 109 -1.73 -6.74 4.22
C ILE A 109 -1.64 -8.22 3.83
N ILE A 110 -2.53 -8.71 2.95
CA ILE A 110 -2.51 -10.09 2.49
C ILE A 110 -1.19 -10.43 1.78
N MET A 111 -0.69 -9.53 0.94
CA MET A 111 0.63 -9.68 0.30
C MET A 111 1.74 -9.75 1.35
N GLY A 112 1.72 -8.87 2.35
CA GLY A 112 2.69 -8.84 3.43
C GLY A 112 2.66 -10.10 4.30
N LEU A 113 1.49 -10.67 4.56
CA LEU A 113 1.32 -11.95 5.25
C LEU A 113 1.90 -13.11 4.43
N GLY A 114 1.64 -13.12 3.12
CA GLY A 114 2.23 -14.08 2.18
C GLY A 114 3.75 -14.04 2.22
N TYR A 115 4.33 -12.85 2.04
CA TYR A 115 5.78 -12.63 2.12
C TYR A 115 6.37 -13.10 3.46
N ALA A 116 5.71 -12.77 4.56
CA ALA A 116 6.22 -13.10 5.88
C ALA A 116 6.18 -14.60 6.19
N LEU A 117 5.18 -15.34 5.69
CA LEU A 117 4.83 -16.66 6.22
C LEU A 117 4.91 -17.82 5.20
N THR A 118 4.68 -17.56 3.91
CA THR A 118 4.43 -18.66 2.97
C THR A 118 5.04 -18.52 1.60
N GLU A 119 5.32 -17.31 1.14
CA GLU A 119 5.82 -17.08 -0.22
C GLU A 119 7.32 -17.36 -0.30
N ASP A 120 7.68 -18.32 -1.14
CA ASP A 120 9.07 -18.75 -1.31
C ASP A 120 9.40 -18.89 -2.82
N PHE A 121 10.13 -17.91 -3.33
CA PHE A 121 10.62 -17.93 -4.70
C PHE A 121 11.98 -18.63 -4.78
N LYS A 122 11.94 -19.97 -4.77
CA LYS A 122 13.15 -20.80 -4.73
C LYS A 122 13.99 -20.67 -5.99
N LEU A 123 15.27 -20.40 -5.77
CA LEU A 123 16.30 -20.43 -6.80
C LEU A 123 17.31 -21.56 -6.53
N ASP A 124 17.82 -22.16 -7.59
CA ASP A 124 18.97 -23.07 -7.54
C ASP A 124 19.97 -22.64 -8.60
N LYS A 125 21.17 -22.26 -8.19
CA LYS A 125 22.21 -21.72 -9.08
C LYS A 125 21.66 -20.66 -10.06
N SER A 126 20.93 -19.67 -9.51
CA SER A 126 20.27 -18.58 -10.24
C SER A 126 19.16 -19.02 -11.21
N LYS A 127 18.74 -20.29 -11.18
CA LYS A 127 17.60 -20.79 -11.96
C LYS A 127 16.35 -20.91 -11.08
N VAL A 128 15.22 -20.48 -11.61
CA VAL A 128 13.93 -20.56 -10.92
C VAL A 128 13.54 -22.04 -10.74
N LYS A 129 13.31 -22.46 -9.50
CA LYS A 129 12.75 -23.77 -9.13
C LYS A 129 11.26 -23.73 -8.84
N ALA A 130 10.72 -22.53 -8.58
CA ALA A 130 9.30 -22.37 -8.35
C ALA A 130 8.50 -22.73 -9.60
N LYS A 131 7.45 -23.53 -9.42
CA LYS A 131 6.49 -23.88 -10.49
C LYS A 131 5.23 -23.02 -10.32
N TYR A 132 4.47 -22.86 -11.41
CA TYR A 132 3.17 -22.20 -11.36
C TYR A 132 2.30 -22.79 -10.22
N GLY A 133 1.69 -21.91 -9.42
CA GLY A 133 0.84 -22.31 -8.29
C GLY A 133 1.57 -22.80 -7.05
N THR A 134 2.92 -22.80 -7.00
CA THR A 134 3.72 -23.30 -5.86
C THR A 134 4.42 -22.19 -5.06
N LEU A 135 4.19 -20.92 -5.38
CA LEU A 135 4.82 -19.79 -4.70
C LEU A 135 4.35 -19.60 -3.26
N GLY A 136 3.25 -20.19 -2.85
CA GLY A 136 2.72 -20.06 -1.49
C GLY A 136 1.86 -18.80 -1.29
N LEU A 137 1.30 -18.24 -2.36
CA LEU A 137 0.39 -17.10 -2.26
C LEU A 137 -0.80 -17.41 -1.36
N TRP A 138 -1.18 -16.46 -0.53
CA TRP A 138 -2.37 -16.57 0.29
C TRP A 138 -3.63 -16.61 -0.56
N ARG A 139 -4.60 -17.41 -0.11
CA ARG A 139 -5.88 -17.60 -0.81
C ARG A 139 -7.03 -17.23 0.13
N ALA A 140 -8.18 -16.92 -0.44
CA ALA A 140 -9.36 -16.46 0.30
C ALA A 140 -9.65 -17.22 1.61
N PRO A 141 -9.58 -18.57 1.69
CA PRO A 141 -9.83 -19.27 2.96
C PRO A 141 -8.75 -19.07 4.04
N MET A 142 -7.62 -18.44 3.70
CA MET A 142 -6.51 -18.18 4.64
C MET A 142 -6.56 -16.77 5.22
N ILE A 143 -7.40 -15.89 4.64
CA ILE A 143 -7.46 -14.48 5.01
C ILE A 143 -8.02 -14.35 6.42
N PRO A 144 -7.26 -13.73 7.35
CA PRO A 144 -7.74 -13.44 8.69
C PRO A 144 -8.73 -12.28 8.67
N GLU A 145 -9.32 -11.98 9.82
CA GLU A 145 -10.01 -10.72 10.01
C GLU A 145 -9.03 -9.55 9.86
N ILE A 146 -9.37 -8.57 9.03
CA ILE A 146 -8.57 -7.35 8.86
C ILE A 146 -9.44 -6.16 9.26
N GLU A 147 -8.90 -5.32 10.13
CA GLU A 147 -9.53 -4.07 10.54
C GLU A 147 -8.61 -2.90 10.19
N THR A 148 -9.12 -1.97 9.39
CA THR A 148 -8.37 -0.79 8.94
C THR A 148 -8.89 0.47 9.62
N VAL A 149 -7.97 1.30 10.08
CA VAL A 149 -8.26 2.60 10.67
C VAL A 149 -7.49 3.68 9.90
N PHE A 150 -8.21 4.69 9.44
CA PHE A 150 -7.59 5.85 8.82
C PHE A 150 -7.26 6.88 9.89
N VAL A 151 -5.97 7.18 10.04
CA VAL A 151 -5.52 8.26 10.90
C VAL A 151 -5.80 9.58 10.18
N GLN A 152 -6.80 10.31 10.64
CA GLN A 152 -7.15 11.59 10.08
C GLN A 152 -6.36 12.71 10.76
N LYS A 153 -5.78 13.58 9.96
CA LYS A 153 -5.18 14.82 10.41
C LYS A 153 -6.23 15.94 10.40
N LYS A 154 -5.99 16.98 11.17
CA LYS A 154 -6.75 18.23 11.06
C LYS A 154 -6.52 18.85 9.68
N ASP A 155 -7.49 19.62 9.17
CA ASP A 155 -7.38 20.25 7.84
C ASP A 155 -6.15 21.16 7.72
N GLU A 156 -5.74 21.81 8.80
CA GLU A 156 -4.53 22.66 8.87
C GLU A 156 -3.20 21.88 8.70
N ASP A 157 -3.20 20.58 8.99
CA ASP A 157 -2.03 19.70 8.88
C ASP A 157 -1.99 18.92 7.54
N LEU A 158 -2.99 19.10 6.71
CA LEU A 158 -3.06 18.45 5.40
C LEU A 158 -2.14 19.15 4.40
N LEU A 159 -1.72 18.38 3.39
CA LEU A 159 -1.02 18.94 2.24
C LEU A 159 -1.95 19.93 1.52
N ASP A 160 -1.42 21.04 1.04
CA ASP A 160 -2.13 22.07 0.26
C ASP A 160 -2.50 21.60 -1.15
N ARG A 161 -2.05 20.45 -1.57
CA ARG A 161 -2.21 19.85 -2.90
C ARG A 161 -3.00 18.55 -2.87
N ALA A 162 -3.63 18.21 -3.98
CA ALA A 162 -4.49 17.03 -4.14
C ALA A 162 -5.53 16.86 -3.00
N PHE A 163 -6.07 18.00 -2.52
CA PHE A 163 -7.00 18.05 -1.38
C PHE A 163 -6.45 17.42 -0.09
N GLY A 164 -5.15 17.34 0.07
CA GLY A 164 -4.50 16.74 1.23
C GLY A 164 -4.37 15.22 1.17
N ALA A 165 -4.70 14.58 0.04
CA ALA A 165 -4.53 13.14 -0.13
C ALA A 165 -3.06 12.74 -0.20
N LYS A 166 -2.73 11.54 0.29
CA LYS A 166 -1.42 10.90 0.17
C LYS A 166 -1.52 9.60 -0.61
N GLY A 167 -0.38 9.11 -1.11
CA GLY A 167 -0.30 7.78 -1.73
C GLY A 167 -0.41 6.67 -0.69
N VAL A 168 -1.16 5.62 -1.03
CA VAL A 168 -1.38 4.45 -0.14
C VAL A 168 -1.10 3.13 -0.85
N GLY A 169 -0.57 3.15 -2.07
CA GLY A 169 -0.40 1.95 -2.89
C GLY A 169 0.56 0.92 -2.29
N GLU A 170 1.62 1.35 -1.62
CA GLU A 170 2.69 0.46 -1.15
C GLU A 170 2.76 0.37 0.39
N ILE A 171 2.33 1.41 1.09
CA ILE A 171 2.48 1.54 2.55
C ILE A 171 1.80 0.40 3.32
N ALA A 172 0.75 -0.18 2.76
CA ALA A 172 -0.01 -1.26 3.38
C ALA A 172 0.82 -2.53 3.63
N THR A 173 1.77 -2.83 2.76
CA THR A 173 2.59 -4.05 2.82
C THR A 173 3.76 -3.93 3.79
N ILE A 174 4.33 -2.73 3.94
CA ILE A 174 5.60 -2.50 4.62
C ILE A 174 5.61 -2.95 6.09
N PRO A 175 4.64 -2.57 6.95
CA PRO A 175 4.69 -2.90 8.38
C PRO A 175 4.23 -4.33 8.71
N VAL A 176 3.74 -5.12 7.75
CA VAL A 176 3.14 -6.43 8.00
C VAL A 176 4.17 -7.44 8.48
N ALA A 177 5.26 -7.63 7.74
CA ALA A 177 6.27 -8.63 8.08
C ALA A 177 6.90 -8.41 9.46
N PRO A 178 7.32 -7.19 9.85
CA PRO A 178 7.81 -6.94 11.21
C PRO A 178 6.72 -7.12 12.27
N ALA A 179 5.45 -6.81 11.99
CA ALA A 179 4.36 -7.03 12.93
C ALA A 179 4.12 -8.53 13.16
N VAL A 180 4.15 -9.35 12.10
CA VAL A 180 4.07 -10.81 12.19
C VAL A 180 5.24 -11.37 12.97
N GLN A 181 6.47 -10.92 12.70
CA GLN A 181 7.67 -11.32 13.45
C GLN A 181 7.52 -11.00 14.94
N GLY A 182 7.05 -9.80 15.27
CA GLY A 182 6.81 -9.41 16.66
C GLY A 182 5.75 -10.25 17.35
N ALA A 183 4.67 -10.63 16.63
CA ALA A 183 3.63 -11.48 17.17
C ALA A 183 4.14 -12.90 17.49
N TYR A 184 4.91 -13.52 16.58
CA TYR A 184 5.53 -14.81 16.83
C TYR A 184 6.58 -14.74 17.94
N TYR A 185 7.38 -13.67 18.00
CA TYR A 185 8.34 -13.50 19.10
C TYR A 185 7.65 -13.43 20.47
N ARG A 186 6.47 -12.83 20.55
CA ARG A 186 5.68 -12.84 21.81
C ARG A 186 5.08 -14.20 22.14
N LEU A 187 4.82 -15.02 21.13
CA LEU A 187 4.25 -16.36 21.30
C LEU A 187 5.28 -17.37 21.85
N ASP A 188 6.51 -17.36 21.31
CA ASP A 188 7.50 -18.42 21.58
C ASP A 188 8.92 -17.90 21.91
N HIS A 189 9.12 -16.59 21.96
CA HIS A 189 10.40 -15.90 22.22
C HIS A 189 11.52 -16.23 21.21
N VAL A 190 11.16 -16.75 20.02
CA VAL A 190 12.12 -17.04 18.94
C VAL A 190 12.15 -15.89 17.94
N LEU A 191 13.31 -15.24 17.82
CA LEU A 191 13.51 -14.19 16.81
C LEU A 191 13.82 -14.80 15.44
N ARG A 192 12.87 -14.71 14.53
CA ARG A 192 13.00 -15.18 13.15
C ARG A 192 13.53 -14.04 12.27
N ARG A 193 14.61 -14.29 11.53
CA ARG A 193 15.28 -13.25 10.73
C ARG A 193 15.15 -13.47 9.23
N ASP A 194 14.72 -14.66 8.82
CA ASP A 194 14.55 -15.03 7.42
C ASP A 194 13.09 -15.04 7.02
N PHE A 195 12.80 -14.72 5.77
CA PHE A 195 11.46 -14.78 5.19
C PHE A 195 11.42 -15.76 4.00
N PRO A 196 10.33 -16.53 3.81
CA PRO A 196 9.26 -16.69 4.77
C PRO A 196 9.75 -17.31 6.09
N MET A 197 9.16 -16.87 7.21
CA MET A 197 9.56 -17.34 8.54
C MET A 197 9.35 -18.84 8.68
N LYS A 198 10.37 -19.52 9.20
CA LYS A 198 10.33 -20.95 9.49
C LYS A 198 9.76 -21.21 10.89
N GLU A 199 9.36 -22.46 11.13
CA GLU A 199 8.83 -22.89 12.43
C GLU A 199 7.61 -22.07 12.87
N THR A 200 6.72 -21.82 11.92
CA THR A 200 5.41 -21.19 12.13
C THR A 200 4.29 -22.18 11.85
N ALA A 201 3.06 -21.84 12.19
CA ALA A 201 1.88 -22.65 11.85
C ALA A 201 1.76 -22.90 10.33
N TYR A 202 2.34 -22.02 9.52
CA TYR A 202 2.31 -22.08 8.06
C TYR A 202 3.48 -22.83 7.45
N SER A 203 4.56 -23.05 8.21
CA SER A 203 5.75 -23.80 7.75
C SER A 203 5.57 -25.30 7.77
N LYS A 204 4.57 -25.82 8.47
CA LYS A 204 4.31 -27.27 8.56
C LYS A 204 3.92 -27.79 7.18
N PRO A 205 4.50 -28.89 6.70
CA PRO A 205 4.04 -29.54 5.49
C PRO A 205 2.55 -29.85 5.67
N LYS A 206 1.72 -29.46 4.70
CA LYS A 206 0.31 -29.86 4.68
C LYS A 206 0.29 -31.38 4.72
N LYS A 207 -0.32 -31.99 5.74
CA LYS A 207 -0.58 -33.43 5.72
C LYS A 207 -1.33 -33.73 4.43
N ASN A 208 -0.73 -34.53 3.55
CA ASN A 208 -1.38 -34.96 2.32
C ASN A 208 -2.70 -35.63 2.72
N PHE A 209 -3.80 -35.08 2.24
CA PHE A 209 -5.16 -35.64 2.45
C PHE A 209 -5.34 -37.02 1.80
N ASN A 210 -4.30 -37.54 1.12
CA ASN A 210 -4.31 -38.79 0.35
C ASN A 210 -3.69 -39.99 1.10
N GLU A 211 -3.32 -39.84 2.37
CA GLU A 211 -2.96 -41.01 3.18
C GLU A 211 -4.16 -41.44 4.04
N LYS A 212 -5.22 -41.88 3.39
CA LYS A 212 -6.20 -42.82 3.99
C LYS A 212 -6.09 -44.12 3.19
N ASN A 213 -5.36 -45.06 3.76
CA ASN A 213 -5.66 -46.47 3.55
C ASN A 213 -6.96 -46.83 4.28
#